data_3623c7f18a8019e3583de873d4b55f2a
#
_entry.id   3623c7f18a8019e3583de873d4b55f2a
#
_cell.length_a   1.000
_cell.length_b   1.000
_cell.length_c   1.000
_cell.angle_alpha   90.00
_cell.angle_beta   90.00
_cell.angle_gamma   90.00
#
_symmetry.space_group_name_H-M   'P 1'
#
loop_
_entity.id
_entity.type
_entity.pdbx_description
1 polymer ?
#
loop_
_entity_poly.entity_id
_entity_poly.type
_entity_poly.pdbx_seq_one_letter_code
_entity_poly.pdbx_strand_id
1 'polypeptide(L)'
;MDGAELQEFIDRYNAAWNDHDVEAIVAMHTEDSVFENHTTGDVNVGREAIAKAITGIFGVFPDLSFEARSQYLRDDLVVQEWTARGTHDGKMSRSGMTIEPTGRKVEYRGMDIIPIEDGLVARKDVYSDGVTLLKQLGLTEIA
;
A
#
# COMPACT_ATOMS: atom_id res chain seq x y z
N MET A 1 4.26 1.24 -22.28
CA MET A 1 4.80 -0.09 -21.95
C MET A 1 3.96 -1.18 -22.59
N ASP A 2 4.60 -2.19 -23.16
CA ASP A 2 3.85 -3.38 -23.58
C ASP A 2 3.50 -4.24 -22.35
N GLY A 3 2.75 -5.33 -22.59
CA GLY A 3 2.29 -6.18 -21.47
C GLY A 3 3.43 -6.83 -20.70
N ALA A 4 4.50 -7.25 -21.37
CA ALA A 4 5.65 -7.89 -20.72
C ALA A 4 6.44 -6.87 -19.88
N GLU A 5 6.64 -5.67 -20.39
CA GLU A 5 7.30 -4.58 -19.68
C GLU A 5 6.51 -4.16 -18.45
N LEU A 6 5.19 -4.08 -18.60
CA LEU A 6 4.29 -3.70 -17.51
C LEU A 6 4.29 -4.76 -16.39
N GLN A 7 4.30 -6.05 -16.76
CA GLN A 7 4.39 -7.16 -15.81
C GLN A 7 5.73 -7.12 -15.06
N GLU A 8 6.83 -6.92 -15.77
CA GLU A 8 8.16 -6.81 -15.16
C GLU A 8 8.23 -5.63 -14.20
N PHE A 9 7.66 -4.51 -14.60
CA PHE A 9 7.61 -3.30 -13.77
C PHE A 9 6.86 -3.55 -12.46
N ILE A 10 5.64 -4.11 -12.53
CA ILE A 10 4.85 -4.33 -11.32
C ILE A 10 5.47 -5.40 -10.43
N ASP A 11 6.13 -6.41 -11.01
CA ASP A 11 6.83 -7.42 -10.23
C ASP A 11 7.97 -6.78 -9.41
N ARG A 12 8.74 -5.88 -10.02
CA ARG A 12 9.80 -5.14 -9.31
C ARG A 12 9.23 -4.20 -8.25
N TYR A 13 8.12 -3.55 -8.57
CA TYR A 13 7.45 -2.65 -7.63
C TYR A 13 6.95 -3.41 -6.40
N ASN A 14 6.28 -4.54 -6.61
CA ASN A 14 5.78 -5.37 -5.52
C ASN A 14 6.94 -5.96 -4.69
N ALA A 15 8.05 -6.34 -5.33
CA ALA A 15 9.23 -6.82 -4.63
C ALA A 15 9.84 -5.72 -3.73
N ALA A 16 9.90 -4.48 -4.22
CA ALA A 16 10.40 -3.36 -3.42
C ALA A 16 9.54 -3.12 -2.17
N TRP A 17 8.21 -3.24 -2.30
CA TRP A 17 7.31 -3.16 -1.15
C TRP A 17 7.57 -4.27 -0.13
N ASN A 18 7.72 -5.51 -0.59
CA ASN A 18 8.00 -6.65 0.30
C ASN A 18 9.38 -6.59 0.93
N ASP A 19 10.33 -5.94 0.27
CA ASP A 19 11.68 -5.71 0.81
C ASP A 19 11.70 -4.51 1.77
N HIS A 20 10.60 -3.77 1.92
CA HIS A 20 10.52 -2.54 2.69
C HIS A 20 11.55 -1.49 2.23
N ASP A 21 11.86 -1.49 0.96
CA ASP A 21 12.83 -0.57 0.37
C ASP A 21 12.12 0.72 -0.08
N VAL A 22 11.94 1.64 0.85
CA VAL A 22 11.21 2.90 0.62
C VAL A 22 11.85 3.69 -0.52
N GLU A 23 13.17 3.76 -0.57
CA GLU A 23 13.89 4.50 -1.60
C GLU A 23 13.62 3.94 -3.00
N ALA A 24 13.68 2.60 -3.14
CA ALA A 24 13.37 1.93 -4.39
C ALA A 24 11.91 2.11 -4.81
N ILE A 25 10.98 2.01 -3.85
CA ILE A 25 9.55 2.21 -4.13
C ILE A 25 9.32 3.61 -4.70
N VAL A 26 9.82 4.62 -4.01
CA VAL A 26 9.59 6.03 -4.37
C VAL A 26 10.27 6.40 -5.69
N ALA A 27 11.42 5.80 -5.99
CA ALA A 27 12.10 5.99 -7.27
C ALA A 27 11.27 5.49 -8.46
N MET A 28 10.31 4.59 -8.23
CA MET A 28 9.40 4.06 -9.27
C MET A 28 8.14 4.91 -9.44
N HIS A 29 7.98 5.98 -8.66
CA HIS A 29 6.87 6.94 -8.79
C HIS A 29 7.31 8.17 -9.59
N THR A 30 6.35 8.84 -10.24
CA THR A 30 6.62 10.16 -10.83
C THR A 30 6.85 11.19 -9.72
N GLU A 31 7.47 12.31 -10.05
CA GLU A 31 7.75 13.38 -9.06
C GLU A 31 6.48 13.95 -8.43
N ASP A 32 5.41 14.01 -9.20
CA ASP A 32 4.11 14.54 -8.79
C ASP A 32 3.09 13.45 -8.47
N SER A 33 3.55 12.22 -8.28
CA SER A 33 2.69 11.07 -7.98
C SER A 33 1.83 11.31 -6.74
N VAL A 34 0.67 10.68 -6.72
CA VAL A 34 -0.26 10.74 -5.59
C VAL A 34 -0.48 9.34 -5.05
N PHE A 35 -0.33 9.18 -3.76
CA PHE A 35 -0.67 7.94 -3.05
C PHE A 35 -1.87 8.25 -2.17
N GLU A 36 -3.02 7.73 -2.57
CA GLU A 36 -4.28 7.94 -1.84
C GLU A 36 -4.82 6.62 -1.30
N ASN A 37 -5.05 6.58 0.01
CA ASN A 37 -5.72 5.46 0.66
C ASN A 37 -7.18 5.84 0.84
N HIS A 38 -8.04 5.28 0.00
CA HIS A 38 -9.48 5.59 0.00
C HIS A 38 -10.21 5.02 1.22
N THR A 39 -9.64 4.04 1.89
CA THR A 39 -10.22 3.46 3.11
C THR A 39 -10.07 4.40 4.30
N THR A 40 -8.94 5.08 4.41
CA THR A 40 -8.66 6.01 5.51
C THR A 40 -8.87 7.48 5.14
N GLY A 41 -8.84 7.80 3.85
CA GLY A 41 -8.91 9.16 3.34
C GLY A 41 -7.56 9.87 3.29
N ASP A 42 -6.45 9.18 3.59
CA ASP A 42 -5.12 9.79 3.54
C ASP A 42 -4.67 10.03 2.10
N VAL A 43 -4.21 11.25 1.83
CA VAL A 43 -3.71 11.65 0.51
C VAL A 43 -2.28 12.18 0.66
N ASN A 44 -1.36 11.61 -0.08
CA ASN A 44 0.05 11.99 -0.07
C ASN A 44 0.49 12.39 -1.48
N VAL A 45 0.91 13.63 -1.65
CA VAL A 45 1.29 14.19 -2.96
C VAL A 45 2.80 14.40 -3.02
N GLY A 46 3.42 13.82 -4.04
CA GLY A 46 4.85 13.94 -4.29
C GLY A 46 5.69 12.90 -3.56
N ARG A 47 6.89 12.69 -4.07
CA ARG A 47 7.79 11.62 -3.58
C ARG A 47 8.13 11.72 -2.10
N GLU A 48 8.36 12.94 -1.60
CA GLU A 48 8.71 13.14 -0.19
C GLU A 48 7.58 12.72 0.74
N ALA A 49 6.35 13.18 0.46
CA ALA A 49 5.17 12.83 1.24
C ALA A 49 4.88 11.33 1.16
N ILE A 50 5.04 10.74 -0.03
CA ILE A 50 4.84 9.30 -0.24
C ILE A 50 5.86 8.50 0.55
N ALA A 51 7.14 8.89 0.51
CA ALA A 51 8.19 8.21 1.28
C ALA A 51 7.88 8.21 2.77
N LYS A 52 7.43 9.34 3.29
CA LYS A 52 7.05 9.49 4.70
C LYS A 52 5.87 8.58 5.05
N ALA A 53 4.85 8.54 4.20
CA ALA A 53 3.67 7.70 4.40
C ALA A 53 4.04 6.21 4.42
N ILE A 54 4.87 5.77 3.47
CA ILE A 54 5.31 4.37 3.37
C ILE A 54 6.17 3.98 4.58
N THR A 55 7.08 4.85 4.98
CA THR A 55 7.90 4.65 6.19
C THR A 55 7.01 4.46 7.41
N GLY A 56 5.94 5.25 7.51
CA GLY A 56 4.96 5.12 8.58
C GLY A 56 4.25 3.77 8.58
N ILE A 57 3.87 3.28 7.41
CA ILE A 57 3.21 1.97 7.26
C ILE A 57 4.13 0.85 7.77
N PHE A 58 5.40 0.85 7.38
CA PHE A 58 6.37 -0.15 7.84
C PHE A 58 6.71 0.01 9.31
N GLY A 59 6.54 1.21 9.87
CA GLY A 59 6.68 1.42 11.31
C GLY A 59 5.54 0.79 12.10
N VAL A 60 4.34 0.78 11.55
CA VAL A 60 3.16 0.15 12.17
C VAL A 60 3.25 -1.37 12.08
N PHE A 61 3.63 -1.90 10.92
CA PHE A 61 3.74 -3.32 10.63
C PHE A 61 5.16 -3.64 10.14
N PRO A 62 6.14 -3.82 11.05
CA PRO A 62 7.53 -4.03 10.63
C PRO A 62 7.78 -5.30 9.82
N ASP A 63 6.89 -6.27 9.92
CA ASP A 63 6.94 -7.54 9.18
C ASP A 63 5.93 -7.60 8.03
N LEU A 64 5.42 -6.45 7.59
CA LEU A 64 4.39 -6.39 6.55
C LEU A 64 4.84 -7.09 5.28
N SER A 65 3.98 -7.97 4.75
CA SER A 65 4.18 -8.61 3.45
C SER A 65 2.88 -8.60 2.66
N PHE A 66 3.03 -8.55 1.35
CA PHE A 66 1.91 -8.57 0.41
C PHE A 66 2.03 -9.77 -0.51
N GLU A 67 0.92 -10.45 -0.75
CA GLU A 67 0.81 -11.50 -1.76
C GLU A 67 -0.16 -11.02 -2.83
N ALA A 68 0.33 -10.83 -4.06
CA ALA A 68 -0.51 -10.47 -5.18
C ALA A 68 -1.40 -11.67 -5.54
N ARG A 69 -2.69 -11.41 -5.74
CA ARG A 69 -3.67 -12.47 -6.04
C ARG A 69 -4.12 -12.40 -7.50
N SER A 70 -4.76 -11.31 -7.88
CA SER A 70 -5.23 -11.09 -9.24
C SER A 70 -4.60 -9.82 -9.78
N GLN A 71 -4.09 -9.87 -10.99
CA GLN A 71 -3.50 -8.72 -11.66
C GLN A 71 -4.13 -8.53 -13.03
N TYR A 72 -4.48 -7.29 -13.32
CA TYR A 72 -5.05 -6.89 -14.60
C TYR A 72 -4.17 -5.78 -15.16
N LEU A 73 -3.50 -6.05 -16.26
CA LEU A 73 -2.52 -5.15 -16.87
C LEU A 73 -2.98 -4.80 -18.28
N ARG A 74 -3.21 -3.51 -18.53
CA ARG A 74 -3.66 -3.05 -19.83
C ARG A 74 -3.43 -1.55 -19.99
N ASP A 75 -2.91 -1.14 -21.14
CA ASP A 75 -2.81 0.28 -21.53
C ASP A 75 -2.19 1.17 -20.44
N ASP A 76 -1.01 0.81 -19.97
CA ASP A 76 -0.32 1.54 -18.90
C ASP A 76 -1.12 1.65 -17.61
N LEU A 77 -1.92 0.62 -17.32
CA LEU A 77 -2.70 0.52 -16.10
C LEU A 77 -2.48 -0.84 -15.45
N VAL A 78 -2.18 -0.82 -14.16
CA VAL A 78 -2.15 -2.02 -13.33
C VAL A 78 -3.27 -1.91 -12.31
N VAL A 79 -4.11 -2.96 -12.25
CA VAL A 79 -5.06 -3.16 -11.17
C VAL A 79 -4.71 -4.49 -10.54
N GLN A 80 -4.48 -4.51 -9.23
CA GLN A 80 -4.13 -5.75 -8.56
C GLN A 80 -4.83 -5.89 -7.23
N GLU A 81 -5.25 -7.11 -6.94
CA GLU A 81 -5.74 -7.49 -5.62
C GLU A 81 -4.60 -8.17 -4.86
N TRP A 82 -4.56 -7.94 -3.56
CA TRP A 82 -3.51 -8.50 -2.71
C TRP A 82 -4.06 -8.88 -1.34
N THR A 83 -3.32 -9.75 -0.67
CA THR A 83 -3.50 -10.04 0.75
C THR A 83 -2.29 -9.48 1.49
N ALA A 84 -2.54 -8.69 2.52
CA ALA A 84 -1.51 -8.16 3.40
C ALA A 84 -1.49 -8.95 4.69
N ARG A 85 -0.28 -9.22 5.21
CA ARG A 85 -0.05 -9.90 6.48
C ARG A 85 0.99 -9.13 7.27
N GLY A 86 0.79 -9.02 8.56
CA GLY A 86 1.75 -8.36 9.43
C GLY A 86 1.38 -8.46 10.89
N THR A 87 2.23 -7.89 11.74
CA THR A 87 2.01 -7.80 13.18
C THR A 87 1.98 -6.33 13.58
N HIS A 88 0.95 -5.94 14.32
CA HIS A 88 0.77 -4.57 14.77
C HIS A 88 1.70 -4.27 15.94
N ASP A 89 2.92 -3.83 15.63
CA ASP A 89 3.97 -3.56 16.62
C ASP A 89 4.32 -2.07 16.76
N GLY A 90 3.73 -1.20 15.93
CA GLY A 90 3.95 0.24 16.00
C GLY A 90 2.64 0.99 16.22
N LYS A 91 2.75 2.20 16.78
CA LYS A 91 1.59 3.08 16.97
C LYS A 91 1.00 3.44 15.61
N MET A 92 -0.31 3.26 15.46
CA MET A 92 -1.04 3.56 14.24
C MET A 92 -1.88 4.82 14.41
N SER A 93 -1.77 5.75 13.46
CA SER A 93 -2.70 6.87 13.34
C SER A 93 -3.63 6.57 12.17
N ARG A 94 -4.93 6.52 12.43
CA ARG A 94 -5.93 6.14 11.42
C ARG A 94 -7.22 6.95 11.65
N SER A 95 -7.62 7.69 10.61
CA SER A 95 -8.88 8.47 10.65
C SER A 95 -9.03 9.33 11.91
N GLY A 96 -7.95 10.02 12.30
CA GLY A 96 -7.93 10.87 13.48
C GLY A 96 -7.79 10.14 14.82
N MET A 97 -7.74 8.80 14.80
CA MET A 97 -7.55 7.98 16.00
C MET A 97 -6.11 7.52 16.11
N THR A 98 -5.62 7.41 17.34
CA THR A 98 -4.33 6.80 17.64
C THR A 98 -4.56 5.45 18.28
N ILE A 99 -3.99 4.41 17.68
CA ILE A 99 -4.10 3.03 18.16
C ILE A 99 -2.73 2.58 18.63
N GLU A 100 -2.63 2.28 19.93
CA GLU A 100 -1.39 1.77 20.51
C GLU A 100 -1.09 0.35 19.98
N PRO A 101 0.19 -0.06 19.92
CA PRO A 101 0.56 -1.38 19.43
C PRO A 101 -0.19 -2.50 20.18
N THR A 102 -0.86 -3.37 19.44
CA THR A 102 -1.62 -4.48 20.03
C THR A 102 -0.84 -5.79 20.06
N GLY A 103 0.25 -5.89 19.28
CA GLY A 103 0.98 -7.13 19.09
C GLY A 103 0.21 -8.19 18.33
N ARG A 104 -0.95 -7.85 17.78
CA ARG A 104 -1.81 -8.79 17.06
C ARG A 104 -1.37 -8.98 15.63
N LYS A 105 -1.51 -10.20 15.14
CA LYS A 105 -1.31 -10.52 13.73
C LYS A 105 -2.55 -10.17 12.94
N VAL A 106 -2.34 -9.59 11.75
CA VAL A 106 -3.42 -9.21 10.85
C VAL A 106 -3.23 -9.87 9.48
N GLU A 107 -4.35 -10.15 8.84
CA GLU A 107 -4.39 -10.61 7.46
C GLU A 107 -5.64 -10.01 6.84
N TYR A 108 -5.48 -9.16 5.84
CA TYR A 108 -6.61 -8.49 5.19
C TYR A 108 -6.34 -8.28 3.71
N ARG A 109 -7.41 -8.07 2.96
CA ARG A 109 -7.36 -7.90 1.52
C ARG A 109 -7.45 -6.43 1.14
N GLY A 110 -6.86 -6.12 -0.01
CA GLY A 110 -6.99 -4.82 -0.63
C GLY A 110 -6.76 -4.91 -2.12
N MET A 111 -6.85 -3.75 -2.76
CA MET A 111 -6.58 -3.61 -4.17
C MET A 111 -5.96 -2.26 -4.46
N ASP A 112 -5.17 -2.23 -5.52
CA ASP A 112 -4.54 -1.02 -6.03
C ASP A 112 -5.02 -0.75 -7.45
N ILE A 113 -5.23 0.53 -7.75
CA ILE A 113 -5.37 1.03 -9.11
C ILE A 113 -4.16 1.92 -9.37
N ILE A 114 -3.32 1.52 -10.32
CA ILE A 114 -2.01 2.13 -10.55
C ILE A 114 -1.83 2.53 -12.01
N PRO A 115 -2.19 3.77 -12.38
CA PRO A 115 -1.84 4.28 -13.69
C PRO A 115 -0.33 4.50 -13.81
N ILE A 116 0.23 4.11 -14.94
CA ILE A 116 1.64 4.27 -15.26
C ILE A 116 1.80 5.38 -16.30
N GLU A 117 2.74 6.28 -16.07
CA GLU A 117 3.03 7.39 -16.96
C GLU A 117 4.54 7.53 -17.07
N ASP A 118 5.05 7.59 -18.30
CA ASP A 118 6.49 7.62 -18.58
C ASP A 118 7.26 6.49 -17.89
N GLY A 119 6.66 5.31 -17.81
CA GLY A 119 7.27 4.13 -17.18
C GLY A 119 7.33 4.16 -15.67
N LEU A 120 6.61 5.07 -15.01
CA LEU A 120 6.61 5.24 -13.56
C LEU A 120 5.17 5.27 -13.03
N VAL A 121 5.01 5.01 -11.74
CA VAL A 121 3.71 5.10 -11.07
C VAL A 121 3.27 6.56 -11.00
N ALA A 122 2.24 6.92 -11.76
CA ALA A 122 1.68 8.26 -11.75
C ALA A 122 0.75 8.47 -10.57
N ARG A 123 0.08 7.40 -10.14
CA ARG A 123 -0.87 7.45 -9.05
C ARG A 123 -1.05 6.05 -8.47
N LYS A 124 -1.25 5.96 -7.16
CA LYS A 124 -1.57 4.72 -6.47
C LYS A 124 -2.82 4.95 -5.64
N ASP A 125 -3.93 4.37 -6.08
CA ASP A 125 -5.18 4.38 -5.34
C ASP A 125 -5.37 3.05 -4.64
N VAL A 126 -5.53 3.08 -3.32
CA VAL A 126 -5.65 1.88 -2.50
C VAL A 126 -7.04 1.82 -1.87
N TYR A 127 -7.69 0.69 -2.01
CA TYR A 127 -8.91 0.32 -1.31
C TYR A 127 -8.64 -0.97 -0.52
N SER A 128 -8.94 -0.98 0.76
CA SER A 128 -8.67 -2.16 1.58
C SER A 128 -9.84 -2.48 2.50
N ASP A 129 -9.84 -3.72 2.99
CA ASP A 129 -10.86 -4.19 3.93
C ASP A 129 -10.53 -3.71 5.36
N GLY A 130 -10.85 -2.44 5.61
CA GLY A 130 -10.58 -1.80 6.89
C GLY A 130 -11.39 -2.39 8.03
N VAL A 131 -12.59 -2.91 7.75
CA VAL A 131 -13.44 -3.53 8.79
C VAL A 131 -12.78 -4.79 9.32
N THR A 132 -12.28 -5.66 8.44
CA THR A 132 -11.56 -6.87 8.83
C THR A 132 -10.31 -6.52 9.64
N LEU A 133 -9.53 -5.54 9.18
CA LEU A 133 -8.34 -5.08 9.90
C LEU A 133 -8.68 -4.63 11.32
N LEU A 134 -9.68 -3.76 11.48
CA LEU A 134 -10.09 -3.25 12.79
C LEU A 134 -10.58 -4.36 13.72
N LYS A 135 -11.33 -5.32 13.20
CA LYS A 135 -11.77 -6.49 13.98
C LYS A 135 -10.59 -7.30 14.48
N GLN A 136 -9.60 -7.54 13.63
CA GLN A 136 -8.41 -8.30 13.99
C GLN A 136 -7.57 -7.58 15.04
N LEU A 137 -7.60 -6.26 15.05
CA LEU A 137 -6.92 -5.44 16.06
C LEU A 137 -7.72 -5.39 17.39
N GLY A 138 -8.88 -6.01 17.45
CA GLY A 138 -9.72 -6.00 18.64
C GLY A 138 -10.63 -4.79 18.75
N LEU A 139 -10.76 -4.00 17.70
CA LEU A 139 -11.61 -2.81 17.65
C LEU A 139 -12.94 -3.22 16.97
N THR A 140 -13.79 -3.90 17.71
CA THR A 140 -15.01 -4.52 17.17
C THR A 140 -16.24 -3.62 17.22
N GLU A 141 -16.21 -2.56 18.02
CA GLU A 141 -17.33 -1.63 18.13
C GLU A 141 -17.10 -0.45 17.20
N ILE A 142 -17.63 -0.59 16.00
CA ILE A 142 -17.65 0.49 15.02
C ILE A 142 -19.04 1.09 15.10
N ALA A 143 -19.17 2.02 15.96
CA ALA A 143 -20.45 2.73 16.08
C ALA A 143 -20.62 3.69 14.90
#